data_c85fb5ca310857a6ef5b5dd507b74648
#
_entry.id   c85fb5ca310857a6ef5b5dd507b74648
#
_cell.length_a   1.000
_cell.length_b   1.000
_cell.length_c   1.000
_cell.angle_alpha   90.00
_cell.angle_beta   90.00
_cell.angle_gamma   90.00
#
_symmetry.space_group_name_H-M   'P 1'
#
loop_
_entity.id
_entity.type
_entity.pdbx_description
1 polymer ?
#
loop_
_entity_poly.entity_id
_entity_poly.type
_entity_poly.pdbx_seq_one_letter_code
_entity_poly.pdbx_strand_id
1 'polypeptide(L)'
;ANMLEHQAIHRLLETWTPRDTYRVRRAAVYQFHAAIAEQWQQGRIFLAGDAAHQTPPFLGQGMNSGMRDVINLAWKLPLVLNGQCAPSLLDTYQAERDDHAHDLVSWAVDMGNLMQHLAATEAAAHAGEEPPQMQQTSRKSGYGQGREQPPIRSGVVLSKQVSNAGATGYLLPQPVVRDPAGKVVRFDDLLGAHFALLTNGSVSLNQESAALIKALQIRLIDVSTLQMVHSKLPELLQTREALLIRPDRLVFGHTDADVSLDSLLAHFAELLGCPR
;
A
#
# COMPACT_ATOMS: atom_id res chain seq x y z
N ALA A 1 -35.81 -11.29 14.46
CA ALA A 1 -35.79 -12.65 13.91
C ALA A 1 -34.36 -13.20 14.00
N ASN A 2 -34.23 -14.46 14.45
CA ASN A 2 -32.91 -15.11 14.50
C ASN A 2 -32.50 -15.45 13.06
N MET A 3 -31.52 -14.74 12.53
CA MET A 3 -31.01 -14.89 11.15
C MET A 3 -30.35 -16.25 10.90
N LEU A 4 -30.09 -17.04 11.93
CA LEU A 4 -29.58 -18.42 11.80
C LEU A 4 -30.67 -19.48 11.64
N GLU A 5 -31.94 -19.11 11.77
CA GLU A 5 -33.06 -20.04 11.53
C GLU A 5 -33.15 -20.38 10.05
N HIS A 6 -33.31 -21.66 9.75
CA HIS A 6 -33.41 -22.14 8.37
C HIS A 6 -34.47 -21.40 7.54
N GLN A 7 -35.59 -21.06 8.14
CA GLN A 7 -36.66 -20.31 7.47
C GLN A 7 -36.26 -18.89 7.10
N ALA A 8 -35.49 -18.20 7.96
CA ALA A 8 -34.98 -16.85 7.66
C ALA A 8 -33.99 -16.89 6.49
N ILE A 9 -33.05 -17.85 6.52
CA ILE A 9 -32.08 -18.06 5.45
C ILE A 9 -32.76 -18.35 4.12
N HIS A 10 -33.75 -19.25 4.11
CA HIS A 10 -34.48 -19.58 2.89
C HIS A 10 -35.25 -18.38 2.33
N ARG A 11 -35.92 -17.60 3.16
CA ARG A 11 -36.60 -16.34 2.73
C ARG A 11 -35.66 -15.37 2.05
N LEU A 12 -34.45 -15.23 2.55
CA LEU A 12 -33.42 -14.37 1.92
C LEU A 12 -32.95 -14.91 0.56
N LEU A 13 -32.84 -16.23 0.43
CA LEU A 13 -32.37 -16.86 -0.79
C LEU A 13 -33.46 -17.02 -1.87
N GLU A 14 -34.73 -17.09 -1.49
CA GLU A 14 -35.87 -17.24 -2.42
C GLU A 14 -35.96 -16.12 -3.47
N THR A 15 -35.44 -14.92 -3.15
CA THR A 15 -35.35 -13.81 -4.10
C THR A 15 -34.40 -14.10 -5.25
N TRP A 16 -33.40 -14.97 -5.04
CA TRP A 16 -32.33 -15.23 -5.99
C TRP A 16 -32.38 -16.60 -6.64
N THR A 17 -32.93 -17.60 -5.94
CA THR A 17 -32.94 -18.98 -6.41
C THR A 17 -34.05 -19.82 -5.78
N PRO A 18 -34.70 -20.76 -6.53
CA PRO A 18 -35.69 -21.68 -5.98
C PRO A 18 -35.11 -22.57 -4.89
N ARG A 19 -35.93 -22.88 -3.87
CA ARG A 19 -35.53 -23.60 -2.65
C ARG A 19 -34.95 -25.02 -2.91
N ASP A 20 -35.35 -25.68 -3.93
CA ASP A 20 -34.94 -27.02 -4.32
C ASP A 20 -33.60 -27.07 -5.08
N THR A 21 -33.09 -25.91 -5.48
CA THR A 21 -31.85 -25.80 -6.31
C THR A 21 -30.59 -25.65 -5.48
N TYR A 22 -30.68 -25.47 -4.14
CA TYR A 22 -29.51 -25.25 -3.27
C TYR A 22 -29.60 -26.02 -1.96
N ARG A 23 -28.42 -26.26 -1.36
CA ARG A 23 -28.26 -26.79 -0.01
C ARG A 23 -27.41 -25.84 0.84
N VAL A 24 -27.97 -25.36 1.94
CA VAL A 24 -27.21 -24.57 2.92
C VAL A 24 -26.22 -25.49 3.63
N ARG A 25 -24.94 -25.28 3.43
CA ARG A 25 -23.89 -26.05 4.11
C ARG A 25 -23.51 -25.46 5.46
N ARG A 26 -23.56 -24.14 5.60
CA ARG A 26 -23.21 -23.43 6.82
C ARG A 26 -23.95 -22.11 6.88
N ALA A 27 -24.43 -21.76 8.05
CA ALA A 27 -24.91 -20.43 8.41
C ALA A 27 -24.16 -19.98 9.65
N ALA A 28 -23.67 -18.77 9.66
CA ALA A 28 -22.95 -18.19 10.80
C ALA A 28 -23.17 -16.69 10.85
N VAL A 29 -23.23 -16.13 12.05
CA VAL A 29 -23.16 -14.70 12.30
C VAL A 29 -21.70 -14.39 12.63
N TYR A 30 -21.13 -13.43 11.95
CA TYR A 30 -19.78 -12.95 12.20
C TYR A 30 -19.84 -11.60 12.90
N GLN A 31 -19.03 -11.45 13.94
CA GLN A 31 -18.75 -10.16 14.55
C GLN A 31 -17.44 -9.64 13.99
N PHE A 32 -17.47 -8.43 13.44
CA PHE A 32 -16.29 -7.76 12.92
C PHE A 32 -15.76 -6.79 13.96
N HIS A 33 -14.46 -6.61 13.95
CA HIS A 33 -13.76 -5.69 14.83
C HIS A 33 -13.01 -4.65 14.01
N ALA A 34 -12.94 -3.44 14.52
CA ALA A 34 -12.06 -2.39 14.07
C ALA A 34 -11.01 -2.21 15.18
N ALA A 35 -9.85 -2.81 15.00
CA ALA A 35 -8.82 -2.83 16.03
C ALA A 35 -7.43 -2.72 15.39
N ILE A 36 -6.53 -2.01 16.05
CA ILE A 36 -5.13 -1.87 15.65
C ILE A 36 -4.28 -2.10 16.88
N ALA A 37 -3.25 -2.95 16.78
CA ALA A 37 -2.30 -3.18 17.84
C ALA A 37 -1.48 -1.91 18.10
N GLU A 38 -1.25 -1.58 19.37
CA GLU A 38 -0.43 -0.43 19.75
C GLU A 38 1.05 -0.63 19.37
N GLN A 39 1.52 -1.86 19.46
CA GLN A 39 2.92 -2.22 19.18
C GLN A 39 2.96 -3.40 18.22
N TRP A 40 3.60 -3.21 17.05
CA TRP A 40 3.70 -4.22 16.00
C TRP A 40 5.01 -5.01 16.05
N GLN A 41 5.96 -4.56 16.88
CA GLN A 41 7.25 -5.23 17.05
C GLN A 41 7.63 -5.30 18.53
N GLN A 42 8.08 -6.48 18.97
CA GLN A 42 8.73 -6.65 20.27
C GLN A 42 9.93 -7.58 20.10
N GLY A 43 11.13 -7.02 20.20
CA GLY A 43 12.36 -7.75 19.96
C GLY A 43 12.41 -8.35 18.55
N ARG A 44 12.34 -9.68 18.45
CA ARG A 44 12.37 -10.41 17.16
C ARG A 44 10.98 -10.88 16.70
N ILE A 45 9.92 -10.46 17.37
CA ILE A 45 8.54 -10.82 17.04
C ILE A 45 7.90 -9.64 16.37
N PHE A 46 7.25 -9.88 15.23
CA PHE A 46 6.51 -8.88 14.43
C PHE A 46 5.06 -9.34 14.26
N LEU A 47 4.13 -8.40 14.34
CA LEU A 47 2.73 -8.60 13.97
C LEU A 47 2.53 -8.08 12.54
N ALA A 48 1.71 -8.80 11.76
CA ALA A 48 1.34 -8.40 10.39
C ALA A 48 -0.08 -8.87 10.06
N GLY A 49 -0.75 -8.20 9.15
CA GLY A 49 -2.13 -8.50 8.77
C GLY A 49 -3.09 -8.43 9.95
N ASP A 50 -4.03 -9.37 10.03
CA ASP A 50 -5.07 -9.39 11.06
C ASP A 50 -4.53 -9.47 12.50
N ALA A 51 -3.27 -9.88 12.69
CA ALA A 51 -2.62 -9.84 14.00
C ALA A 51 -2.21 -8.41 14.40
N ALA A 52 -1.93 -7.55 13.45
CA ALA A 52 -1.60 -6.14 13.68
C ALA A 52 -2.82 -5.23 13.59
N HIS A 53 -3.75 -5.50 12.65
CA HIS A 53 -4.95 -4.69 12.45
C HIS A 53 -6.11 -5.50 11.89
N GLN A 54 -7.27 -5.37 12.51
CA GLN A 54 -8.52 -5.97 12.08
C GLN A 54 -9.42 -4.92 11.44
N THR A 55 -9.85 -5.19 10.23
CA THR A 55 -10.64 -4.25 9.42
C THR A 55 -12.02 -4.84 9.14
N PRO A 56 -13.13 -4.10 9.38
CA PRO A 56 -14.45 -4.51 8.93
C PRO A 56 -14.46 -4.80 7.42
N PRO A 57 -15.23 -5.80 6.94
CA PRO A 57 -15.09 -6.35 5.58
C PRO A 57 -15.68 -5.47 4.47
N PHE A 58 -16.28 -4.34 4.79
CA PHE A 58 -17.06 -3.51 3.88
C PHE A 58 -16.29 -3.01 2.64
N LEU A 59 -14.97 -2.95 2.71
CA LEU A 59 -14.10 -2.54 1.61
C LEU A 59 -13.35 -3.71 0.95
N GLY A 60 -13.39 -4.92 1.55
CA GLY A 60 -12.64 -6.08 1.08
C GLY A 60 -11.11 -5.89 1.07
N GLN A 61 -10.56 -4.99 1.89
CA GLN A 61 -9.15 -4.57 1.84
C GLN A 61 -8.25 -5.21 2.91
N GLY A 62 -8.80 -5.97 3.87
CA GLY A 62 -8.01 -6.54 4.98
C GLY A 62 -6.83 -7.39 4.47
N MET A 63 -7.08 -8.36 3.61
CA MET A 63 -6.04 -9.21 3.02
C MET A 63 -4.99 -8.38 2.25
N ASN A 64 -5.41 -7.40 1.46
CA ASN A 64 -4.51 -6.55 0.69
C ASN A 64 -3.61 -5.71 1.61
N SER A 65 -4.14 -5.22 2.74
CA SER A 65 -3.35 -4.50 3.74
C SER A 65 -2.31 -5.41 4.39
N GLY A 66 -2.69 -6.64 4.77
CA GLY A 66 -1.76 -7.63 5.30
C GLY A 66 -0.65 -8.02 4.32
N MET A 67 -0.96 -8.13 3.02
CA MET A 67 0.07 -8.35 2.00
C MET A 67 1.07 -7.20 1.93
N ARG A 68 0.61 -5.95 2.09
CA ARG A 68 1.51 -4.78 2.12
C ARG A 68 2.42 -4.79 3.34
N ASP A 69 1.93 -5.26 4.49
CA ASP A 69 2.75 -5.43 5.69
C ASP A 69 3.87 -6.43 5.43
N VAL A 70 3.50 -7.60 4.89
CA VAL A 70 4.47 -8.66 4.58
C VAL A 70 5.49 -8.19 3.54
N ILE A 71 5.08 -7.53 2.47
CA ILE A 71 6.00 -7.03 1.45
C ILE A 71 6.93 -5.97 2.04
N ASN A 72 6.43 -5.09 2.93
CA ASN A 72 7.24 -4.09 3.61
C ASN A 72 8.33 -4.73 4.49
N LEU A 73 8.00 -5.77 5.25
CA LEU A 73 8.96 -6.52 6.08
C LEU A 73 9.91 -7.39 5.24
N ALA A 74 9.43 -7.98 4.17
CA ALA A 74 10.15 -9.01 3.41
C ALA A 74 11.47 -8.53 2.80
N TRP A 75 11.59 -7.25 2.45
CA TRP A 75 12.85 -6.71 1.95
C TRP A 75 13.77 -6.16 3.06
N LYS A 76 13.19 -5.73 4.19
CA LYS A 76 13.95 -5.19 5.33
C LYS A 76 14.65 -6.29 6.12
N LEU A 77 13.95 -7.38 6.39
CA LEU A 77 14.47 -8.49 7.18
C LEU A 77 15.78 -9.08 6.64
N PRO A 78 15.92 -9.44 5.35
CA PRO A 78 17.18 -9.96 4.82
C PRO A 78 18.34 -8.98 4.94
N LEU A 79 18.12 -7.68 4.73
CA LEU A 79 19.17 -6.67 4.84
C LEU A 79 19.75 -6.58 6.25
N VAL A 80 18.88 -6.68 7.26
CA VAL A 80 19.30 -6.67 8.67
C VAL A 80 19.93 -8.01 9.07
N LEU A 81 19.31 -9.13 8.71
CA LEU A 81 19.82 -10.46 9.08
C LEU A 81 21.17 -10.78 8.45
N ASN A 82 21.43 -10.26 7.25
CA ASN A 82 22.72 -10.40 6.56
C ASN A 82 23.75 -9.33 6.98
N GLY A 83 23.43 -8.45 7.93
CA GLY A 83 24.31 -7.39 8.39
C GLY A 83 24.59 -6.28 7.37
N GLN A 84 23.76 -6.17 6.33
CA GLN A 84 23.90 -5.14 5.29
C GLN A 84 23.35 -3.78 5.74
N CYS A 85 22.38 -3.78 6.66
CA CYS A 85 21.77 -2.58 7.23
C CYS A 85 21.60 -2.70 8.74
N ALA A 86 21.45 -1.56 9.42
CA ALA A 86 21.27 -1.52 10.85
C ALA A 86 19.92 -2.13 11.29
N PRO A 87 19.83 -2.71 12.52
CA PRO A 87 18.57 -3.22 13.08
C PRO A 87 17.45 -2.19 13.13
N SER A 88 17.78 -0.88 13.28
CA SER A 88 16.83 0.23 13.28
C SER A 88 16.02 0.35 11.98
N LEU A 89 16.44 -0.28 10.90
CA LEU A 89 15.65 -0.39 9.67
C LEU A 89 14.30 -1.07 9.95
N LEU A 90 14.24 -2.03 10.86
CA LEU A 90 13.01 -2.75 11.21
C LEU A 90 12.01 -1.89 12.00
N ASP A 91 12.50 -0.86 12.73
CA ASP A 91 11.65 0.08 13.46
C ASP A 91 10.78 0.92 12.50
N THR A 92 11.23 1.06 11.25
CA THR A 92 10.49 1.77 10.21
C THR A 92 9.24 1.01 9.73
N TYR A 93 9.11 -0.28 10.05
CA TYR A 93 7.96 -1.09 9.62
C TYR A 93 6.63 -0.54 10.14
N GLN A 94 6.51 -0.42 11.45
CA GLN A 94 5.30 0.13 12.05
C GLN A 94 5.11 1.60 11.65
N ALA A 95 6.17 2.40 11.67
CA ALA A 95 6.10 3.81 11.30
C ALA A 95 5.54 4.05 9.89
N GLU A 96 5.84 3.15 8.94
CA GLU A 96 5.34 3.24 7.56
C GLU A 96 3.92 2.68 7.39
N ARG A 97 3.52 1.69 8.22
CA ARG A 97 2.28 0.95 8.02
C ARG A 97 1.12 1.39 8.91
N ASP A 98 1.43 1.95 10.08
CA ASP A 98 0.43 2.32 11.09
C ASP A 98 -0.59 3.33 10.57
N ASP A 99 -0.13 4.44 9.98
CA ASP A 99 -1.01 5.46 9.39
C ASP A 99 -1.93 4.88 8.32
N HIS A 100 -1.40 4.00 7.46
CA HIS A 100 -2.18 3.31 6.43
C HIS A 100 -3.23 2.37 7.02
N ALA A 101 -2.89 1.64 8.09
CA ALA A 101 -3.85 0.78 8.78
C ALA A 101 -4.96 1.59 9.43
N HIS A 102 -4.61 2.68 10.11
CA HIS A 102 -5.58 3.61 10.71
C HIS A 102 -6.53 4.22 9.69
N ASP A 103 -6.00 4.69 8.56
CA ASP A 103 -6.82 5.26 7.49
C ASP A 103 -7.78 4.21 6.91
N LEU A 104 -7.29 3.00 6.65
CA LEU A 104 -8.08 1.90 6.10
C LEU A 104 -9.20 1.46 7.05
N VAL A 105 -8.86 1.24 8.33
CA VAL A 105 -9.83 0.83 9.36
C VAL A 105 -10.90 1.90 9.53
N SER A 106 -10.50 3.18 9.62
CA SER A 106 -11.43 4.30 9.74
C SER A 106 -12.38 4.36 8.54
N TRP A 107 -11.87 4.22 7.33
CA TRP A 107 -12.69 4.23 6.12
C TRP A 107 -13.66 3.04 6.06
N ALA A 108 -13.23 1.86 6.50
CA ALA A 108 -14.11 0.69 6.58
C ALA A 108 -15.25 0.90 7.60
N VAL A 109 -14.96 1.52 8.75
CA VAL A 109 -15.99 1.90 9.75
C VAL A 109 -16.98 2.91 9.16
N ASP A 110 -16.48 3.94 8.46
CA ASP A 110 -17.32 4.95 7.81
C ASP A 110 -18.27 4.32 6.78
N MET A 111 -17.78 3.37 6.00
CA MET A 111 -18.58 2.63 5.03
C MET A 111 -19.65 1.79 5.72
N GLY A 112 -19.30 1.13 6.84
CA GLY A 112 -20.30 0.40 7.65
C GLY A 112 -21.40 1.29 8.21
N ASN A 113 -21.01 2.47 8.73
CA ASN A 113 -21.96 3.47 9.22
C ASN A 113 -22.88 3.99 8.09
N LEU A 114 -22.34 4.24 6.91
CA LEU A 114 -23.13 4.63 5.73
C LEU A 114 -24.14 3.54 5.35
N MET A 115 -23.73 2.27 5.32
CA MET A 115 -24.65 1.16 5.01
C MET A 115 -25.77 1.05 6.04
N GLN A 116 -25.47 1.20 7.33
CA GLN A 116 -26.47 1.20 8.39
C GLN A 116 -27.43 2.39 8.27
N HIS A 117 -26.92 3.57 7.98
CA HIS A 117 -27.72 4.78 7.76
C HIS A 117 -28.67 4.62 6.58
N LEU A 118 -28.19 4.09 5.44
CA LEU A 118 -29.04 3.84 4.26
C LEU A 118 -30.15 2.84 4.56
N ALA A 119 -29.84 1.74 5.25
CA ALA A 119 -30.84 0.77 5.65
C ALA A 119 -31.88 1.34 6.62
N ALA A 120 -31.45 2.16 7.57
CA ALA A 120 -32.35 2.83 8.51
C ALA A 120 -33.23 3.89 7.81
N THR A 121 -32.68 4.61 6.83
CA THR A 121 -33.42 5.58 6.01
C THR A 121 -34.51 4.88 5.18
N GLU A 122 -34.20 3.75 4.57
CA GLU A 122 -35.18 2.94 3.82
C GLU A 122 -36.27 2.43 4.73
N ALA A 123 -35.92 1.92 5.92
CA ALA A 123 -36.90 1.45 6.90
C ALA A 123 -37.83 2.56 7.39
N ALA A 124 -37.29 3.77 7.67
CA ALA A 124 -38.09 4.94 8.05
C ALA A 124 -39.05 5.38 6.93
N ALA A 125 -38.58 5.38 5.68
CA ALA A 125 -39.42 5.71 4.52
C ALA A 125 -40.58 4.72 4.38
N HIS A 126 -40.37 3.41 4.59
CA HIS A 126 -41.44 2.41 4.59
C HIS A 126 -42.42 2.56 5.77
N ALA A 127 -41.95 3.07 6.91
CA ALA A 127 -42.78 3.35 8.08
C ALA A 127 -43.48 4.70 8.02
N GLY A 128 -43.19 5.57 7.07
CA GLY A 128 -43.66 6.94 6.99
C GLY A 128 -43.06 7.86 8.08
N GLU A 129 -41.85 7.52 8.54
CA GLU A 129 -41.11 8.23 9.58
C GLU A 129 -39.99 9.11 8.95
N GLU A 130 -39.52 10.12 9.70
CA GLU A 130 -38.38 10.91 9.27
C GLU A 130 -37.09 10.08 9.28
N PRO A 131 -36.22 10.23 8.26
CA PRO A 131 -34.96 9.51 8.21
C PRO A 131 -34.03 9.93 9.36
N PRO A 132 -33.26 9.01 9.94
CA PRO A 132 -32.29 9.33 10.98
C PRO A 132 -31.20 10.26 10.44
N GLN A 133 -30.68 11.14 11.28
CA GLN A 133 -29.56 12.00 10.90
C GLN A 133 -28.28 11.17 10.81
N MET A 134 -27.51 11.39 9.74
CA MET A 134 -26.21 10.75 9.56
C MET A 134 -25.21 11.30 10.58
N GLN A 135 -24.62 10.42 11.38
CA GLN A 135 -23.50 10.81 12.24
C GLN A 135 -22.27 11.09 11.38
N GLN A 136 -21.76 12.30 11.44
CA GLN A 136 -20.49 12.64 10.80
C GLN A 136 -19.35 12.00 11.58
N THR A 137 -18.49 11.23 10.88
CA THR A 137 -17.28 10.70 11.48
C THR A 137 -16.21 11.77 11.55
N SER A 138 -15.45 11.78 12.65
CA SER A 138 -14.54 12.87 13.00
C SER A 138 -13.21 12.87 12.24
N ARG A 139 -12.87 11.80 11.53
CA ARG A 139 -11.59 11.65 10.82
C ARG A 139 -11.84 11.65 9.30
N LYS A 140 -11.22 12.63 8.61
CA LYS A 140 -11.15 12.60 7.16
C LYS A 140 -10.19 11.48 6.77
N SER A 141 -10.72 10.34 6.34
CA SER A 141 -9.93 9.26 5.78
C SER A 141 -9.24 9.75 4.50
N GLY A 142 -7.95 9.49 4.37
CA GLY A 142 -7.19 9.78 3.15
C GLY A 142 -7.68 9.01 1.91
N TYR A 143 -8.54 8.01 2.09
CA TYR A 143 -9.15 7.19 1.04
C TYR A 143 -10.41 7.80 0.38
N GLY A 144 -10.76 9.04 0.66
CA GLY A 144 -12.09 9.60 0.31
C GLY A 144 -12.29 10.10 -1.12
N GLN A 145 -11.24 10.28 -1.91
CA GLN A 145 -11.36 10.80 -3.27
C GLN A 145 -10.50 9.98 -4.24
N GLY A 146 -11.09 8.96 -4.85
CA GLY A 146 -10.51 8.29 -6.01
C GLY A 146 -9.80 6.96 -5.74
N ARG A 147 -9.94 6.33 -4.58
CA ARG A 147 -9.31 5.03 -4.22
C ARG A 147 -7.78 5.00 -4.22
N GLU A 148 -7.12 6.15 -4.23
CA GLU A 148 -5.67 6.21 -4.11
C GLU A 148 -5.26 5.94 -2.68
N GLN A 149 -4.24 5.08 -2.51
CA GLN A 149 -3.66 4.84 -1.21
C GLN A 149 -2.94 6.09 -0.74
N PRO A 150 -3.03 6.45 0.55
CA PRO A 150 -2.21 7.54 1.06
C PRO A 150 -0.72 7.20 0.91
N PRO A 151 0.15 8.20 0.72
CA PRO A 151 1.59 7.96 0.67
C PRO A 151 2.12 7.58 2.05
N ILE A 152 3.21 6.81 2.09
CA ILE A 152 4.00 6.74 3.33
C ILE A 152 4.68 8.09 3.55
N ARG A 153 4.69 8.57 4.80
CA ARG A 153 5.21 9.89 5.16
C ARG A 153 6.43 9.84 6.07
N SER A 154 6.71 8.68 6.63
CA SER A 154 7.79 8.41 7.58
C SER A 154 8.50 7.10 7.24
N GLY A 155 9.61 6.79 7.89
CA GLY A 155 10.42 5.61 7.63
C GLY A 155 11.37 5.79 6.45
N VAL A 156 11.49 4.77 5.60
CA VAL A 156 12.43 4.80 4.46
C VAL A 156 11.78 5.52 3.27
N VAL A 157 11.66 6.81 3.37
CA VAL A 157 11.12 7.72 2.35
C VAL A 157 11.77 9.10 2.49
N LEU A 158 11.99 9.81 1.41
CA LEU A 158 12.46 11.20 1.44
C LEU A 158 11.28 12.14 1.79
N SER A 159 10.99 12.25 3.09
CA SER A 159 9.78 12.87 3.64
C SER A 159 9.53 14.30 3.13
N LYS A 160 10.59 15.07 2.84
CA LYS A 160 10.49 16.44 2.30
C LYS A 160 9.85 16.51 0.92
N GLN A 161 9.89 15.41 0.15
CA GLN A 161 9.31 15.32 -1.19
C GLN A 161 7.90 14.70 -1.19
N VAL A 162 7.38 14.24 -0.05
CA VAL A 162 6.05 13.65 0.04
C VAL A 162 5.00 14.74 -0.10
N SER A 163 4.21 14.68 -1.14
CA SER A 163 3.10 15.61 -1.42
C SER A 163 1.96 14.91 -2.15
N ASN A 164 0.76 15.46 -2.09
CA ASN A 164 -0.41 14.89 -2.77
C ASN A 164 -0.30 14.90 -4.31
N ALA A 165 0.59 15.71 -4.88
CA ALA A 165 0.83 15.80 -6.32
C ALA A 165 2.14 15.10 -6.75
N GLY A 166 2.90 14.54 -5.79
CA GLY A 166 4.19 13.90 -6.03
C GLY A 166 4.09 12.39 -6.23
N ALA A 167 5.21 11.75 -6.57
CA ALA A 167 5.33 10.30 -6.62
C ALA A 167 5.93 9.70 -5.35
N THR A 168 6.71 10.49 -4.59
CA THR A 168 7.42 10.04 -3.38
C THR A 168 6.45 9.57 -2.32
N GLY A 169 6.70 8.38 -1.78
CA GLY A 169 5.83 7.72 -0.79
C GLY A 169 4.67 6.93 -1.41
N TYR A 170 4.42 7.05 -2.71
CA TYR A 170 3.37 6.30 -3.43
C TYR A 170 3.94 5.08 -4.15
N LEU A 171 3.06 4.15 -4.50
CA LEU A 171 3.39 3.04 -5.37
C LEU A 171 3.70 3.54 -6.79
N LEU A 172 4.78 3.03 -7.35
CA LEU A 172 5.09 3.27 -8.77
C LEU A 172 4.03 2.55 -9.63
N PRO A 173 3.44 3.23 -10.63
CA PRO A 173 2.58 2.57 -11.60
C PRO A 173 3.30 1.43 -12.32
N GLN A 174 2.56 0.37 -12.67
CA GLN A 174 3.09 -0.77 -13.42
C GLN A 174 2.68 -0.69 -14.90
N PRO A 175 3.41 0.02 -15.75
CA PRO A 175 3.17 0.01 -17.19
C PRO A 175 3.61 -1.31 -17.81
N VAL A 176 3.10 -1.58 -19.01
CA VAL A 176 3.65 -2.59 -19.91
C VAL A 176 4.62 -1.88 -20.86
N VAL A 177 5.83 -2.39 -20.96
CA VAL A 177 6.90 -1.80 -21.75
C VAL A 177 7.51 -2.80 -22.71
N ARG A 178 8.12 -2.30 -23.77
CA ARG A 178 9.02 -3.08 -24.64
C ARG A 178 10.45 -2.75 -24.26
N ASP A 179 11.22 -3.77 -23.93
CA ASP A 179 12.64 -3.64 -23.60
C ASP A 179 13.52 -3.43 -24.86
N PRO A 180 14.80 -3.09 -24.71
CA PRO A 180 15.71 -2.90 -25.85
C PRO A 180 15.88 -4.15 -26.73
N ALA A 181 15.59 -5.35 -26.21
CA ALA A 181 15.60 -6.60 -26.98
C ALA A 181 14.30 -6.83 -27.76
N GLY A 182 13.33 -5.91 -27.67
CA GLY A 182 12.02 -6.00 -28.34
C GLY A 182 10.97 -6.82 -27.59
N LYS A 183 11.27 -7.34 -26.39
CA LYS A 183 10.35 -8.14 -25.60
C LYS A 183 9.35 -7.26 -24.84
N VAL A 184 8.08 -7.61 -24.89
CA VAL A 184 7.04 -6.93 -24.11
C VAL A 184 6.95 -7.56 -22.72
N VAL A 185 7.12 -6.75 -21.69
CA VAL A 185 7.16 -7.18 -20.29
C VAL A 185 6.41 -6.18 -19.42
N ARG A 186 5.96 -6.61 -18.24
CA ARG A 186 5.50 -5.69 -17.20
C ARG A 186 6.71 -4.97 -16.61
N PHE A 187 6.55 -3.72 -16.26
CA PHE A 187 7.66 -2.94 -15.68
C PHE A 187 8.20 -3.58 -14.39
N ASP A 188 7.34 -4.17 -13.57
CA ASP A 188 7.73 -4.89 -12.37
C ASP A 188 8.66 -6.10 -12.64
N ASP A 189 8.55 -6.73 -13.81
CA ASP A 189 9.45 -7.83 -14.18
C ASP A 189 10.87 -7.32 -14.42
N LEU A 190 11.04 -6.05 -14.86
CA LEU A 190 12.33 -5.38 -14.95
C LEU A 190 12.88 -4.99 -13.58
N LEU A 191 12.02 -4.53 -12.67
CA LEU A 191 12.41 -4.14 -11.31
C LEU A 191 12.86 -5.37 -10.50
N GLY A 192 12.19 -6.52 -10.64
CA GLY A 192 12.44 -7.71 -9.83
C GLY A 192 12.23 -7.41 -8.32
N ALA A 193 12.82 -8.20 -7.43
CA ALA A 193 12.74 -7.99 -5.98
C ALA A 193 13.90 -7.13 -5.44
N HIS A 194 14.35 -6.14 -6.21
CA HIS A 194 15.48 -5.29 -5.90
C HIS A 194 15.06 -3.84 -5.70
N PHE A 195 15.95 -3.06 -5.09
CA PHE A 195 15.91 -1.62 -5.28
C PHE A 195 16.20 -1.30 -6.75
N ALA A 196 15.64 -0.22 -7.25
CA ALA A 196 15.90 0.22 -8.61
C ALA A 196 16.09 1.73 -8.66
N LEU A 197 17.11 2.14 -9.39
CA LEU A 197 17.31 3.53 -9.77
C LEU A 197 16.88 3.69 -11.22
N LEU A 198 15.76 4.37 -11.41
CA LEU A 198 15.24 4.71 -12.72
C LEU A 198 15.88 6.01 -13.16
N THR A 199 16.47 6.04 -14.36
CA THR A 199 17.10 7.23 -14.93
C THR A 199 16.48 7.58 -16.27
N ASN A 200 16.60 8.82 -16.68
CA ASN A 200 16.22 9.27 -18.02
C ASN A 200 17.48 9.64 -18.80
N GLY A 201 18.19 8.61 -19.29
CA GLY A 201 19.51 8.72 -19.90
C GLY A 201 20.66 8.31 -18.96
N SER A 202 21.89 8.54 -19.42
CA SER A 202 23.08 8.22 -18.64
C SER A 202 23.26 9.18 -17.47
N VAL A 203 23.65 8.63 -16.32
CA VAL A 203 23.92 9.40 -15.09
C VAL A 203 25.38 9.23 -14.67
N SER A 204 25.93 10.26 -14.03
CA SER A 204 27.25 10.22 -13.41
C SER A 204 27.09 9.99 -11.91
N LEU A 205 27.88 9.08 -11.36
CA LEU A 205 27.87 8.70 -9.94
C LEU A 205 29.25 8.93 -9.34
N ASN A 206 29.31 9.42 -8.12
CA ASN A 206 30.55 9.41 -7.35
C ASN A 206 30.90 8.00 -6.86
N GLN A 207 32.10 7.85 -6.29
CA GLN A 207 32.59 6.55 -5.84
C GLN A 207 31.72 5.91 -4.74
N GLU A 208 31.19 6.71 -3.80
CA GLU A 208 30.36 6.24 -2.71
C GLU A 208 29.01 5.75 -3.22
N SER A 209 28.36 6.51 -4.10
CA SER A 209 27.11 6.13 -4.75
C SER A 209 27.26 4.85 -5.58
N ALA A 210 28.36 4.72 -6.32
CA ALA A 210 28.64 3.51 -7.10
C ALA A 210 28.88 2.29 -6.18
N ALA A 211 29.57 2.47 -5.05
CA ALA A 211 29.76 1.42 -4.06
C ALA A 211 28.44 0.99 -3.40
N LEU A 212 27.57 1.94 -3.04
CA LEU A 212 26.23 1.67 -2.48
C LEU A 212 25.36 0.85 -3.45
N ILE A 213 25.32 1.29 -4.73
CA ILE A 213 24.56 0.58 -5.78
C ILE A 213 25.02 -0.87 -5.89
N LYS A 214 26.32 -1.10 -5.86
CA LYS A 214 26.88 -2.44 -5.91
C LYS A 214 26.58 -3.26 -4.66
N ALA A 215 26.74 -2.66 -3.46
CA ALA A 215 26.50 -3.35 -2.17
C ALA A 215 25.05 -3.78 -1.99
N LEU A 216 24.09 -2.92 -2.35
CA LEU A 216 22.66 -3.19 -2.26
C LEU A 216 22.07 -3.82 -3.53
N GLN A 217 22.90 -4.09 -4.54
CA GLN A 217 22.47 -4.63 -5.84
C GLN A 217 21.33 -3.81 -6.48
N ILE A 218 21.41 -2.48 -6.37
CA ILE A 218 20.41 -1.57 -6.95
C ILE A 218 20.42 -1.71 -8.47
N ARG A 219 19.28 -2.02 -9.07
CA ARG A 219 19.14 -2.10 -10.53
C ARG A 219 19.14 -0.71 -11.15
N LEU A 220 20.01 -0.47 -12.11
CA LEU A 220 19.97 0.74 -12.93
C LEU A 220 19.10 0.46 -14.16
N ILE A 221 18.06 1.28 -14.36
CA ILE A 221 17.14 1.16 -15.48
C ILE A 221 17.02 2.51 -16.17
N ASP A 222 17.58 2.62 -17.35
CA ASP A 222 17.40 3.78 -18.21
C ASP A 222 16.06 3.67 -18.93
N VAL A 223 15.09 4.48 -18.48
CA VAL A 223 13.73 4.47 -19.03
C VAL A 223 13.66 5.07 -20.42
N SER A 224 14.65 5.85 -20.85
CA SER A 224 14.73 6.42 -22.21
C SER A 224 14.91 5.32 -23.27
N THR A 225 15.42 4.15 -22.87
CA THR A 225 15.60 2.99 -23.74
C THR A 225 14.35 2.11 -23.88
N LEU A 226 13.29 2.39 -23.11
CA LEU A 226 12.08 1.61 -23.07
C LEU A 226 10.97 2.25 -23.91
N GLN A 227 10.22 1.42 -24.63
CA GLN A 227 9.02 1.85 -25.33
C GLN A 227 7.76 1.53 -24.50
N MET A 228 6.98 2.54 -24.17
CA MET A 228 5.69 2.33 -23.49
C MET A 228 4.69 1.68 -24.42
N VAL A 229 4.10 0.55 -24.00
CA VAL A 229 3.05 -0.18 -24.75
C VAL A 229 1.67 0.19 -24.21
N HIS A 230 1.50 0.10 -22.89
CA HIS A 230 0.28 0.49 -22.18
C HIS A 230 0.64 1.28 -20.92
N SER A 231 -0.16 2.29 -20.61
CA SER A 231 0.07 3.26 -19.53
C SER A 231 1.32 4.12 -19.76
N LYS A 232 1.33 5.30 -19.18
CA LYS A 232 2.51 6.16 -19.17
C LYS A 232 3.21 5.97 -17.83
N LEU A 233 4.54 5.95 -17.84
CA LEU A 233 5.30 6.21 -16.62
C LEU A 233 4.91 7.60 -16.10
N PRO A 234 4.94 7.81 -14.78
CA PRO A 234 4.59 9.10 -14.21
C PRO A 234 5.31 10.24 -14.94
N GLU A 235 4.64 11.36 -15.12
CA GLU A 235 5.23 12.58 -15.72
C GLU A 235 6.54 12.98 -15.03
N LEU A 236 6.70 12.59 -13.76
CA LEU A 236 7.92 12.80 -12.99
C LEU A 236 9.16 12.22 -13.67
N LEU A 237 9.07 11.05 -14.31
CA LEU A 237 10.20 10.44 -15.04
C LEU A 237 10.55 11.20 -16.32
N GLN A 238 9.62 11.96 -16.88
CA GLN A 238 9.88 12.80 -18.05
C GLN A 238 10.60 14.09 -17.69
N THR A 239 10.47 14.56 -16.46
CA THR A 239 10.99 15.85 -15.97
C THR A 239 12.12 15.73 -14.94
N ARG A 240 12.44 14.51 -14.47
CA ARG A 240 13.46 14.25 -13.45
C ARG A 240 14.56 13.37 -13.99
N GLU A 241 15.79 13.60 -13.49
CA GLU A 241 16.98 12.83 -13.88
C GLU A 241 16.90 11.39 -13.34
N ALA A 242 16.44 11.21 -12.09
CA ALA A 242 16.34 9.90 -11.49
C ALA A 242 15.23 9.77 -10.44
N LEU A 243 14.71 8.54 -10.29
CA LEU A 243 13.85 8.10 -9.18
C LEU A 243 14.45 6.84 -8.54
N LEU A 244 14.45 6.80 -7.20
CA LEU A 244 14.84 5.61 -6.45
C LEU A 244 13.59 4.86 -5.97
N ILE A 245 13.52 3.58 -6.32
CA ILE A 245 12.37 2.70 -6.07
C ILE A 245 12.78 1.60 -5.11
N ARG A 246 11.93 1.34 -4.11
CA ARG A 246 12.09 0.28 -3.14
C ARG A 246 11.61 -1.08 -3.71
N PRO A 247 12.00 -2.22 -3.10
CA PRO A 247 11.53 -3.54 -3.52
C PRO A 247 10.00 -3.72 -3.41
N ASP A 248 9.34 -3.01 -2.48
CA ASP A 248 7.89 -2.96 -2.31
C ASP A 248 7.18 -1.98 -3.27
N ARG A 249 7.88 -1.50 -4.29
CA ARG A 249 7.38 -0.59 -5.34
C ARG A 249 7.08 0.84 -4.89
N LEU A 250 7.37 1.18 -3.66
CA LEU A 250 7.24 2.56 -3.22
C LEU A 250 8.39 3.42 -3.76
N VAL A 251 8.06 4.62 -4.20
CA VAL A 251 9.07 5.62 -4.60
C VAL A 251 9.69 6.18 -3.32
N PHE A 252 10.98 5.93 -3.12
CA PHE A 252 11.75 6.50 -2.02
C PHE A 252 11.89 8.01 -2.14
N GLY A 253 12.23 8.48 -3.33
CA GLY A 253 12.46 9.87 -3.67
C GLY A 253 12.96 10.03 -5.09
N HIS A 254 13.22 11.27 -5.49
CA HIS A 254 13.68 11.63 -6.82
C HIS A 254 14.69 12.78 -6.77
N THR A 255 15.42 12.97 -7.85
CA THR A 255 16.25 14.17 -8.06
C THR A 255 15.40 15.39 -8.38
N ASP A 256 15.81 16.56 -7.91
CA ASP A 256 15.23 17.85 -8.24
C ASP A 256 16.30 18.96 -8.11
N ALA A 257 15.89 20.23 -8.09
CA ALA A 257 16.82 21.35 -7.97
C ALA A 257 17.64 21.34 -6.68
N ASP A 258 17.08 20.76 -5.59
CA ASP A 258 17.68 20.74 -4.26
C ASP A 258 18.32 19.39 -3.91
N VAL A 259 17.96 18.33 -4.64
CA VAL A 259 18.38 16.94 -4.38
C VAL A 259 19.09 16.37 -5.59
N SER A 260 20.42 16.36 -5.56
CA SER A 260 21.25 15.66 -6.56
C SER A 260 21.14 14.15 -6.41
N LEU A 261 21.55 13.39 -7.43
CA LEU A 261 21.55 11.93 -7.41
C LEU A 261 22.41 11.36 -6.27
N ASP A 262 23.60 11.89 -6.07
CA ASP A 262 24.48 11.44 -4.98
C ASP A 262 23.88 11.79 -3.60
N SER A 263 23.23 12.94 -3.45
CA SER A 263 22.53 13.33 -2.23
C SER A 263 21.33 12.42 -1.96
N LEU A 264 20.57 12.04 -2.98
CA LEU A 264 19.45 11.10 -2.89
C LEU A 264 19.93 9.74 -2.36
N LEU A 265 21.02 9.21 -2.93
CA LEU A 265 21.61 7.93 -2.54
C LEU A 265 22.23 7.98 -1.14
N ALA A 266 22.86 9.09 -0.76
CA ALA A 266 23.39 9.28 0.58
C ALA A 266 22.30 9.30 1.65
N HIS A 267 21.20 10.03 1.44
CA HIS A 267 20.03 9.99 2.33
C HIS A 267 19.42 8.60 2.44
N PHE A 268 19.36 7.90 1.33
CA PHE A 268 18.87 6.53 1.32
C PHE A 268 19.74 5.60 2.17
N ALA A 269 21.06 5.65 2.02
CA ALA A 269 21.98 4.86 2.82
C ALA A 269 21.87 5.17 4.32
N GLU A 270 21.70 6.44 4.67
CA GLU A 270 21.50 6.89 6.04
C GLU A 270 20.24 6.30 6.67
N LEU A 271 19.12 6.37 5.97
CA LEU A 271 17.83 5.83 6.46
C LEU A 271 17.81 4.30 6.55
N LEU A 272 18.59 3.61 5.71
CA LEU A 272 18.79 2.17 5.83
C LEU A 272 19.75 1.79 6.96
N GLY A 273 20.56 2.75 7.46
CA GLY A 273 21.64 2.47 8.40
C GLY A 273 22.72 1.56 7.78
N CYS A 274 23.02 1.75 6.49
CA CYS A 274 24.10 1.02 5.84
C CYS A 274 25.45 1.43 6.42
N PRO A 275 26.37 0.49 6.68
CA PRO A 275 27.74 0.84 7.07
C PRO A 275 28.40 1.63 5.94
N ARG A 276 29.12 2.70 6.32
CA ARG A 276 29.91 3.54 5.41
C ARG A 276 31.19 2.83 4.99
#